data_ab3ce174e3d7ade9e4c7a7d241636c2a
#
_entry.id   ab3ce174e3d7ade9e4c7a7d241636c2a
#
_cell.length_a   1.000
_cell.length_b   1.000
_cell.length_c   1.000
_cell.angle_alpha   90.00
_cell.angle_beta   90.00
_cell.angle_gamma   90.00
#
_symmetry.space_group_name_H-M   'P 1'
#
loop_
_entity.id
_entity.type
_entity.pdbx_description
1 polymer ?
#
loop_
_entity_poly.entity_id
_entity_poly.type
_entity_poly.pdbx_seq_one_letter_code
_entity_poly.pdbx_strand_id
1 'polypeptide(L)'
;DISFPREPCEPGAIPETYKSVDRHYSIALRPVLLPARGPMIEALIRSNVASYATFRLLGRIGVWDGEHLERVPKSKSDIFRDRRISLADKRKLMRFLQSAVEPDAPLPDSSVSVSRYLTETMGLGQQLERAVTYGVALCWDAMESSASAIDRTRRSLRGLGRYGDAAFLVGQFGGAG
;
A
#
# COMPACT_ATOMS: atom_id res chain seq x y z
N ASP A 1 -0.89 -3.47 -18.73
CA ASP A 1 -0.32 -2.12 -18.79
C ASP A 1 -1.43 -1.11 -18.63
N ILE A 2 -1.40 -0.37 -17.54
CA ILE A 2 -2.25 0.80 -17.37
C ILE A 2 -1.45 1.95 -17.94
N SER A 3 -1.74 2.34 -19.18
CA SER A 3 -1.22 3.59 -19.73
C SER A 3 -2.11 4.73 -19.26
N PHE A 4 -1.54 5.63 -18.46
CA PHE A 4 -2.22 6.89 -18.16
C PHE A 4 -2.12 7.80 -19.37
N PRO A 5 -3.19 8.53 -19.72
CA PRO A 5 -3.11 9.54 -20.78
C PRO A 5 -2.06 10.58 -20.40
N ARG A 6 -1.13 10.87 -21.32
CA ARG A 6 -0.04 11.83 -21.09
C ARG A 6 -0.47 13.29 -21.20
N GLU A 7 -1.67 13.56 -21.65
CA GLU A 7 -2.19 14.92 -21.77
C GLU A 7 -3.03 15.26 -20.54
N PRO A 8 -2.79 16.42 -19.90
CA PRO A 8 -3.65 16.89 -18.83
C PRO A 8 -5.04 17.14 -19.43
N CYS A 9 -6.03 16.37 -19.00
CA CYS A 9 -7.41 16.70 -19.31
C CYS A 9 -7.75 18.06 -18.70
N GLU A 10 -8.39 18.93 -19.49
CA GLU A 10 -8.93 20.17 -18.93
C GLU A 10 -9.85 19.83 -17.74
N PRO A 11 -9.76 20.59 -16.64
CA PRO A 11 -10.61 20.33 -15.49
C PRO A 11 -12.09 20.38 -15.88
N GLY A 12 -12.77 19.23 -15.74
CA GLY A 12 -14.20 19.10 -16.03
C GLY A 12 -14.57 18.51 -17.38
N ALA A 13 -13.62 18.26 -18.28
CA ALA A 13 -13.90 17.59 -19.56
C ALA A 13 -13.82 16.06 -19.42
N ILE A 14 -14.96 15.37 -19.57
CA ILE A 14 -14.99 13.91 -19.69
C ILE A 14 -14.66 13.57 -21.14
N PRO A 15 -13.60 12.78 -21.41
CA PRO A 15 -13.29 12.33 -22.78
C PRO A 15 -14.52 11.67 -23.42
N GLU A 16 -14.77 11.97 -24.71
CA GLU A 16 -15.94 11.46 -25.46
C GLU A 16 -16.09 9.93 -25.36
N THR A 17 -14.98 9.20 -25.34
CA THR A 17 -14.92 7.74 -25.18
C THR A 17 -15.60 7.24 -23.92
N TYR A 18 -15.68 8.05 -22.87
CA TYR A 18 -16.27 7.66 -21.58
C TYR A 18 -17.66 8.22 -21.37
N LYS A 19 -18.12 9.20 -22.18
CA LYS A 19 -19.45 9.82 -22.01
C LYS A 19 -20.60 8.83 -22.10
N SER A 20 -20.50 7.81 -22.94
CA SER A 20 -21.55 6.80 -23.11
C SER A 20 -21.62 5.80 -21.95
N VAL A 21 -20.54 5.69 -21.16
CA VAL A 21 -20.39 4.69 -20.07
C VAL A 21 -20.14 5.33 -18.70
N ASP A 22 -20.21 6.65 -18.59
CA ASP A 22 -19.95 7.41 -17.37
C ASP A 22 -20.76 6.92 -16.17
N ARG A 23 -22.02 6.52 -16.38
CA ARG A 23 -22.92 5.97 -15.36
C ARG A 23 -22.44 4.62 -14.79
N HIS A 24 -21.53 3.94 -15.45
CA HIS A 24 -20.98 2.66 -14.99
C HIS A 24 -19.80 2.85 -14.03
N TYR A 25 -19.29 4.06 -13.89
CA TYR A 25 -18.18 4.37 -12.99
C TYR A 25 -18.68 5.01 -11.71
N SER A 26 -18.27 4.46 -10.59
CA SER A 26 -18.43 5.06 -9.28
C SER A 26 -17.04 5.26 -8.68
N ILE A 27 -16.61 6.52 -8.58
CA ILE A 27 -15.27 6.88 -8.11
C ILE A 27 -15.42 7.57 -6.77
N ALA A 28 -14.84 6.99 -5.73
CA ALA A 28 -14.79 7.61 -4.42
C ALA A 28 -13.81 8.79 -4.42
N LEU A 29 -14.27 9.97 -4.02
CA LEU A 29 -13.39 11.14 -3.86
C LEU A 29 -12.38 10.95 -2.73
N ARG A 30 -12.71 10.12 -1.75
CA ARG A 30 -11.84 9.72 -0.66
C ARG A 30 -11.84 8.19 -0.56
N PRO A 31 -11.02 7.51 -1.36
CA PRO A 31 -10.94 6.06 -1.30
C PRO A 31 -10.41 5.62 0.06
N VAL A 32 -11.09 4.66 0.69
CA VAL A 32 -10.68 4.08 1.97
C VAL A 32 -10.12 2.69 1.74
N LEU A 33 -8.89 2.47 2.21
CA LEU A 33 -8.30 1.14 2.29
C LEU A 33 -8.64 0.52 3.65
N LEU A 34 -9.29 -0.62 3.62
CA LEU A 34 -9.57 -1.40 4.83
C LEU A 34 -8.44 -2.41 5.05
N PRO A 35 -7.66 -2.32 6.14
CA PRO A 35 -6.69 -3.36 6.47
C PRO A 35 -7.42 -4.71 6.61
N ALA A 36 -6.89 -5.77 6.01
CA ALA A 36 -7.49 -7.11 6.05
C ALA A 36 -7.60 -7.70 7.48
N ARG A 37 -6.89 -7.10 8.44
CA ARG A 37 -7.04 -7.35 9.89
C ARG A 37 -7.18 -6.03 10.63
N GLY A 38 -8.06 -6.00 11.60
CA GLY A 38 -8.24 -4.82 12.44
C GLY A 38 -9.67 -4.67 12.94
N PRO A 39 -9.90 -3.72 13.84
CA PRO A 39 -11.19 -3.56 14.52
C PRO A 39 -12.37 -3.33 13.56
N MET A 40 -12.15 -2.64 12.45
CA MET A 40 -13.21 -2.41 11.45
C MET A 40 -13.67 -3.72 10.81
N ILE A 41 -12.73 -4.57 10.37
CA ILE A 41 -13.07 -5.89 9.79
C ILE A 41 -13.78 -6.77 10.80
N GLU A 42 -13.31 -6.78 12.05
CA GLU A 42 -13.96 -7.54 13.12
C GLU A 42 -15.38 -7.01 13.41
N ALA A 43 -15.58 -5.69 13.38
CA ALA A 43 -16.90 -5.09 13.53
C ALA A 43 -17.85 -5.49 12.38
N LEU A 44 -17.38 -5.43 11.12
CA LEU A 44 -18.15 -5.84 9.95
C LEU A 44 -18.57 -7.32 10.02
N ILE A 45 -17.67 -8.19 10.48
CA ILE A 45 -17.97 -9.62 10.65
C ILE A 45 -19.00 -9.83 11.78
N ARG A 46 -18.77 -9.23 12.95
CA ARG A 46 -19.65 -9.39 14.12
C ARG A 46 -21.05 -8.84 13.92
N SER A 47 -21.17 -7.72 13.21
CA SER A 47 -22.46 -7.11 12.89
C SER A 47 -23.19 -7.78 11.72
N ASN A 48 -22.54 -8.74 11.05
CA ASN A 48 -23.03 -9.37 9.82
C ASN A 48 -23.26 -8.39 8.64
N VAL A 49 -22.80 -7.15 8.75
CA VAL A 49 -22.90 -6.14 7.66
C VAL A 49 -22.07 -6.57 6.46
N ALA A 50 -20.99 -7.33 6.68
CA ALA A 50 -20.18 -7.87 5.59
C ALA A 50 -20.95 -8.72 4.58
N SER A 51 -22.12 -9.28 4.96
CA SER A 51 -22.99 -10.03 4.03
C SER A 51 -23.73 -9.14 3.03
N TYR A 52 -23.85 -7.84 3.31
CA TYR A 52 -24.53 -6.85 2.45
C TYR A 52 -23.56 -6.01 1.62
N ALA A 53 -22.26 -6.08 1.93
CA ALA A 53 -21.23 -5.29 1.29
C ALA A 53 -20.27 -6.18 0.50
N THR A 54 -19.95 -5.77 -0.72
CA THR A 54 -18.99 -6.49 -1.54
C THR A 54 -17.62 -5.83 -1.46
N PHE A 55 -16.63 -6.60 -1.02
CA PHE A 55 -15.25 -6.16 -0.92
C PHE A 55 -14.38 -6.92 -1.92
N ARG A 56 -13.36 -6.25 -2.43
CA ARG A 56 -12.31 -6.86 -3.25
C ARG A 56 -10.96 -6.70 -2.59
N LEU A 57 -10.10 -7.67 -2.80
CA LEU A 57 -8.68 -7.54 -2.42
C LEU A 57 -8.00 -6.48 -3.28
N LEU A 58 -7.21 -5.62 -2.66
CA LEU A 58 -6.40 -4.66 -3.38
C LEU A 58 -5.33 -5.39 -4.21
N GLY A 59 -5.51 -5.41 -5.51
CA GLY A 59 -4.69 -6.23 -6.41
C GLY A 59 -3.26 -5.74 -6.57
N ARG A 60 -3.06 -4.43 -6.59
CA ARG A 60 -1.74 -3.81 -6.83
C ARG A 60 -1.62 -2.49 -6.08
N ILE A 61 -0.41 -2.21 -5.62
CA ILE A 61 0.02 -0.89 -5.14
C ILE A 61 1.17 -0.46 -6.03
N GLY A 62 1.16 0.78 -6.45
CA GLY A 62 2.24 1.40 -7.21
C GLY A 62 2.65 2.72 -6.58
N VAL A 63 3.91 3.06 -6.71
CA VAL A 63 4.48 4.34 -6.30
C VAL A 63 4.92 5.09 -7.54
N TRP A 64 4.46 6.32 -7.70
CA TRP A 64 4.85 7.18 -8.82
C TRP A 64 6.23 7.80 -8.54
N ASP A 65 7.17 7.63 -9.46
CA ASP A 65 8.54 8.13 -9.31
C ASP A 65 8.79 9.51 -9.97
N GLY A 66 7.77 10.03 -10.66
CA GLY A 66 7.84 11.26 -11.46
C GLY A 66 7.68 10.97 -12.96
N GLU A 67 7.99 9.77 -13.41
CA GLU A 67 7.90 9.35 -14.81
C GLU A 67 7.13 8.04 -14.99
N HIS A 68 7.26 7.11 -14.05
CA HIS A 68 6.69 5.77 -14.14
C HIS A 68 5.99 5.37 -12.85
N LEU A 69 5.00 4.48 -12.97
CA LEU A 69 4.37 3.84 -11.83
C LEU A 69 5.13 2.57 -11.46
N GLU A 70 5.97 2.65 -10.43
CA GLU A 70 6.70 1.51 -9.92
C GLU A 70 5.81 0.60 -9.09
N ARG A 71 5.76 -0.67 -9.44
CA ARG A 71 4.98 -1.67 -8.70
C ARG A 71 5.67 -2.02 -7.38
N VAL A 72 4.93 -1.94 -6.28
CA VAL A 72 5.37 -2.42 -4.98
C VAL A 72 5.21 -3.95 -4.92
N PRO A 73 6.27 -4.71 -4.60
CA PRO A 73 6.16 -6.15 -4.40
C PRO A 73 5.21 -6.48 -3.25
N LYS A 74 4.25 -7.38 -3.46
CA LYS A 74 3.25 -7.76 -2.46
C LYS A 74 3.55 -9.07 -1.71
N SER A 75 4.51 -9.82 -2.18
CA SER A 75 4.90 -11.10 -1.61
C SER A 75 6.41 -11.31 -1.61
N LYS A 76 6.88 -12.25 -0.77
CA LYS A 76 8.29 -12.68 -0.78
C LYS A 76 8.71 -13.17 -2.17
N SER A 77 7.85 -13.92 -2.86
CA SER A 77 8.13 -14.42 -4.21
C SER A 77 8.27 -13.30 -5.22
N ASP A 78 7.47 -12.22 -5.12
CA ASP A 78 7.61 -11.05 -5.97
C ASP A 78 8.96 -10.36 -5.76
N ILE A 79 9.39 -10.19 -4.51
CA ILE A 79 10.70 -9.61 -4.19
C ILE A 79 11.83 -10.46 -4.81
N PHE A 80 11.77 -11.78 -4.67
CA PHE A 80 12.81 -12.65 -5.22
C PHE A 80 12.81 -12.67 -6.75
N ARG A 81 11.66 -12.58 -7.41
CA ARG A 81 11.53 -12.57 -8.88
C ARG A 81 11.89 -11.23 -9.51
N ASP A 82 11.82 -10.13 -8.77
CA ASP A 82 12.14 -8.80 -9.32
C ASP A 82 13.65 -8.72 -9.61
N ARG A 83 13.99 -8.67 -10.90
CA ARG A 83 15.37 -8.58 -11.37
C ARG A 83 15.98 -7.20 -11.21
N ARG A 84 15.20 -6.17 -10.97
CA ARG A 84 15.67 -4.78 -10.76
C ARG A 84 16.27 -4.57 -9.39
N ILE A 85 15.89 -5.41 -8.42
CA ILE A 85 16.38 -5.35 -7.04
C ILE A 85 17.61 -6.26 -6.91
N SER A 86 18.73 -5.71 -6.44
CA SER A 86 19.95 -6.46 -6.19
C SER A 86 19.75 -7.52 -5.10
N LEU A 87 20.56 -8.58 -5.12
CA LEU A 87 20.51 -9.61 -4.07
C LEU A 87 20.82 -9.05 -2.66
N ALA A 88 21.69 -8.04 -2.59
CA ALA A 88 22.01 -7.38 -1.33
C ALA A 88 20.78 -6.60 -0.80
N ASP A 89 20.11 -5.87 -1.66
CA ASP A 89 18.92 -5.10 -1.29
C ASP A 89 17.73 -6.00 -0.95
N LYS A 90 17.56 -7.12 -1.66
CA LYS A 90 16.58 -8.15 -1.28
C LYS A 90 16.79 -8.66 0.14
N ARG A 91 18.04 -8.92 0.52
CA ARG A 91 18.38 -9.37 1.88
C ARG A 91 18.08 -8.30 2.93
N LYS A 92 18.42 -7.03 2.64
CA LYS A 92 18.10 -5.90 3.53
C LYS A 92 16.60 -5.73 3.70
N LEU A 93 15.85 -5.72 2.59
CA LEU A 93 14.39 -5.63 2.62
C LEU A 93 13.77 -6.78 3.40
N MET A 94 14.24 -8.02 3.18
CA MET A 94 13.73 -9.18 3.93
C MET A 94 14.02 -9.07 5.44
N ARG A 95 15.20 -8.60 5.82
CA ARG A 95 15.55 -8.35 7.23
C ARG A 95 14.63 -7.31 7.84
N PHE A 96 14.41 -6.20 7.14
CA PHE A 96 13.46 -5.16 7.57
C PHE A 96 12.05 -5.72 7.76
N LEU A 97 11.52 -6.44 6.77
CA LEU A 97 10.17 -7.01 6.86
C LEU A 97 10.04 -8.04 8.00
N GLN A 98 11.08 -8.83 8.25
CA GLN A 98 11.12 -9.77 9.38
C GLN A 98 11.08 -9.03 10.71
N SER A 99 11.92 -8.01 10.91
CA SER A 99 11.92 -7.21 12.14
C SER A 99 10.58 -6.46 12.34
N ALA A 100 9.96 -6.01 11.27
CA ALA A 100 8.67 -5.34 11.36
C ALA A 100 7.51 -6.27 11.79
N VAL A 101 7.58 -7.57 11.47
CA VAL A 101 6.53 -8.56 11.83
C VAL A 101 6.69 -9.08 13.25
N GLU A 102 7.89 -9.00 13.82
CA GLU A 102 8.18 -9.52 15.16
C GLU A 102 7.30 -8.83 16.21
N PRO A 103 6.50 -9.59 16.97
CA PRO A 103 5.46 -9.01 17.83
C PRO A 103 6.01 -8.08 18.91
N ASP A 104 7.15 -8.45 19.48
CA ASP A 104 7.78 -7.78 20.62
C ASP A 104 8.95 -6.87 20.23
N ALA A 105 9.20 -6.69 18.92
CA ALA A 105 10.22 -5.78 18.47
C ALA A 105 9.88 -4.34 18.89
N PRO A 106 10.79 -3.64 19.56
CA PRO A 106 10.57 -2.27 19.94
C PRO A 106 10.34 -1.39 18.71
N LEU A 107 9.49 -0.38 18.86
CA LEU A 107 9.34 0.65 17.84
C LEU A 107 10.60 1.52 17.83
N PRO A 108 11.01 2.01 16.65
CA PRO A 108 12.12 2.96 16.57
C PRO A 108 11.76 4.28 17.27
N ASP A 109 12.76 5.12 17.47
CA ASP A 109 12.56 6.44 18.05
C ASP A 109 11.61 7.28 17.19
N SER A 110 10.57 7.81 17.82
CA SER A 110 9.56 8.63 17.16
C SER A 110 10.09 9.96 16.62
N SER A 111 11.23 10.44 17.10
CA SER A 111 11.89 11.66 16.61
C SER A 111 12.63 11.46 15.29
N VAL A 112 12.89 10.20 14.89
CA VAL A 112 13.57 9.86 13.64
C VAL A 112 12.52 9.74 12.53
N SER A 113 12.79 10.36 11.37
CA SER A 113 11.91 10.23 10.20
C SER A 113 11.98 8.82 9.61
N VAL A 114 10.89 8.38 8.96
CA VAL A 114 10.82 7.07 8.32
C VAL A 114 11.90 6.91 7.25
N SER A 115 12.14 7.93 6.42
CA SER A 115 13.16 7.89 5.38
C SER A 115 14.54 7.69 5.98
N ARG A 116 14.89 8.46 7.01
CA ARG A 116 16.17 8.33 7.71
C ARG A 116 16.34 6.96 8.35
N TYR A 117 15.32 6.46 9.01
CA TYR A 117 15.36 5.12 9.62
C TYR A 117 15.59 4.03 8.57
N LEU A 118 14.87 4.07 7.45
CA LEU A 118 14.98 3.07 6.39
C LEU A 118 16.34 3.13 5.67
N THR A 119 16.89 4.32 5.47
CA THR A 119 18.18 4.48 4.76
C THR A 119 19.37 4.27 5.68
N GLU A 120 19.44 4.92 6.84
CA GLU A 120 20.61 4.89 7.72
C GLU A 120 20.64 3.65 8.63
N THR A 121 19.49 3.25 9.18
CA THR A 121 19.44 2.10 10.11
C THR A 121 19.26 0.78 9.38
N MET A 122 18.33 0.71 8.42
CA MET A 122 18.05 -0.51 7.67
C MET A 122 18.91 -0.66 6.41
N GLY A 123 19.54 0.42 5.96
CA GLY A 123 20.44 0.45 4.81
C GLY A 123 19.74 0.21 3.48
N LEU A 124 18.45 0.55 3.36
CA LEU A 124 17.69 0.40 2.13
C LEU A 124 18.10 1.47 1.12
N GLY A 125 18.22 1.08 -0.15
CA GLY A 125 18.42 2.03 -1.23
C GLY A 125 17.15 2.86 -1.49
N GLN A 126 17.29 4.01 -2.14
CA GLN A 126 16.22 5.00 -2.37
C GLN A 126 14.95 4.40 -2.96
N GLN A 127 15.06 3.52 -3.95
CA GLN A 127 13.91 2.86 -4.57
C GLN A 127 13.11 2.03 -3.57
N LEU A 128 13.80 1.24 -2.73
CA LEU A 128 13.14 0.42 -1.71
C LEU A 128 12.62 1.26 -0.54
N GLU A 129 13.33 2.31 -0.17
CA GLU A 129 12.88 3.28 0.83
C GLU A 129 11.51 3.86 0.41
N ARG A 130 11.41 4.36 -0.83
CA ARG A 130 10.15 4.89 -1.37
C ARG A 130 9.04 3.82 -1.43
N ALA A 131 9.36 2.62 -1.89
CA ALA A 131 8.40 1.51 -1.96
C ALA A 131 7.86 1.14 -0.58
N VAL A 132 8.70 1.13 0.45
CA VAL A 132 8.29 0.86 1.83
C VAL A 132 7.50 2.03 2.41
N THR A 133 8.00 3.26 2.29
CA THR A 133 7.39 4.47 2.85
C THR A 133 5.98 4.68 2.30
N TYR A 134 5.83 4.68 0.98
CA TYR A 134 4.56 5.02 0.34
C TYR A 134 3.69 3.80 0.02
N GLY A 135 4.29 2.65 -0.27
CA GLY A 135 3.56 1.47 -0.72
C GLY A 135 3.22 0.47 0.38
N VAL A 136 3.99 0.41 1.45
CA VAL A 136 3.77 -0.55 2.56
C VAL A 136 3.29 0.16 3.81
N ALA A 137 4.00 1.21 4.25
CA ALA A 137 3.64 2.00 5.42
C ALA A 137 2.54 3.03 5.12
N LEU A 138 2.26 3.32 3.84
CA LEU A 138 1.26 4.30 3.40
C LEU A 138 1.46 5.67 4.08
N CYS A 139 2.69 6.14 4.13
CA CYS A 139 3.01 7.46 4.63
C CYS A 139 2.61 8.55 3.63
N TRP A 140 2.21 9.70 4.14
CA TRP A 140 1.98 10.89 3.32
C TRP A 140 3.28 11.59 2.98
N ASP A 141 4.26 11.53 3.90
CA ASP A 141 5.54 12.19 3.80
C ASP A 141 6.66 11.28 4.32
N ALA A 142 7.83 11.37 3.70
CA ALA A 142 9.05 10.68 4.12
C ALA A 142 9.60 11.20 5.47
N MET A 143 9.14 12.37 5.92
CA MET A 143 9.50 12.95 7.22
C MET A 143 8.60 12.50 8.37
N GLU A 144 7.57 11.69 8.10
CA GLU A 144 6.76 11.11 9.17
C GLU A 144 7.59 10.29 10.16
N SER A 145 7.10 10.19 11.38
CA SER A 145 7.72 9.40 12.45
C SER A 145 7.94 7.95 12.04
N SER A 146 9.16 7.46 12.20
CA SER A 146 9.51 6.06 11.94
C SER A 146 8.69 5.10 12.80
N ALA A 147 8.40 5.45 14.05
CA ALA A 147 7.57 4.63 14.93
C ALA A 147 6.16 4.40 14.36
N SER A 148 5.50 5.48 13.90
CA SER A 148 4.18 5.40 13.26
C SER A 148 4.20 4.61 11.95
N ALA A 149 5.23 4.82 11.14
CA ALA A 149 5.40 4.12 9.86
C ALA A 149 5.62 2.61 10.07
N ILE A 150 6.45 2.23 11.04
CA ILE A 150 6.70 0.82 11.37
C ILE A 150 5.45 0.15 11.96
N ASP A 151 4.69 0.84 12.81
CA ASP A 151 3.42 0.31 13.32
C ASP A 151 2.40 0.09 12.19
N ARG A 152 2.28 1.02 11.23
CA ARG A 152 1.45 0.81 10.03
C ARG A 152 1.96 -0.35 9.17
N THR A 153 3.27 -0.45 8.95
CA THR A 153 3.89 -1.57 8.24
C THR A 153 3.55 -2.89 8.91
N ARG A 154 3.68 -2.97 10.24
CA ARG A 154 3.34 -4.16 11.03
C ARG A 154 1.87 -4.55 10.85
N ARG A 155 0.96 -3.59 10.91
CA ARG A 155 -0.48 -3.84 10.66
C ARG A 155 -0.76 -4.34 9.24
N SER A 156 -0.12 -3.74 8.24
CA SER A 156 -0.24 -4.16 6.84
C SER A 156 0.23 -5.60 6.65
N LEU A 157 1.42 -5.93 7.15
CA LEU A 157 1.99 -7.28 7.03
C LEU A 157 1.17 -8.34 7.75
N ARG A 158 0.58 -8.02 8.91
CA ARG A 158 -0.34 -8.93 9.62
C ARG A 158 -1.63 -9.20 8.86
N GLY A 159 -2.03 -8.32 7.95
CA GLY A 159 -3.18 -8.49 7.06
C GLY A 159 -2.95 -9.52 5.97
N LEU A 160 -1.71 -9.74 5.56
CA LEU A 160 -1.36 -10.71 4.52
C LEU A 160 -1.76 -12.12 4.91
N GLY A 161 -2.30 -12.87 3.94
CA GLY A 161 -2.69 -14.27 4.13
C GLY A 161 -4.07 -14.48 4.76
N ARG A 162 -4.79 -13.42 5.23
CA ARG A 162 -6.14 -13.61 5.78
C ARG A 162 -7.18 -13.92 4.70
N TYR A 163 -7.17 -13.15 3.63
CA TYR A 163 -8.10 -13.28 2.52
C TYR A 163 -7.39 -13.52 1.17
N GLY A 164 -6.09 -13.79 1.19
CA GLY A 164 -5.24 -13.95 0.03
C GLY A 164 -3.93 -13.16 0.17
N ASP A 165 -3.32 -12.82 -0.95
CA ASP A 165 -2.00 -12.19 -1.01
C ASP A 165 -2.03 -10.64 -0.96
N ALA A 166 -3.09 -10.06 -0.42
CA ALA A 166 -3.23 -8.62 -0.23
C ALA A 166 -3.44 -8.25 1.25
N ALA A 167 -2.87 -7.13 1.66
CA ALA A 167 -3.01 -6.60 3.02
C ALA A 167 -4.26 -5.75 3.22
N PHE A 168 -4.91 -5.33 2.11
CA PHE A 168 -6.02 -4.39 2.14
C PHE A 168 -7.20 -4.88 1.31
N LEU A 169 -8.38 -4.46 1.71
CA LEU A 169 -9.65 -4.59 1.02
C LEU A 169 -10.11 -3.21 0.54
N VAL A 170 -10.81 -3.20 -0.57
CA VAL A 170 -11.51 -2.02 -1.09
C VAL A 170 -12.97 -2.35 -1.33
N GLY A 171 -13.87 -1.41 -1.09
CA GLY A 171 -15.27 -1.57 -1.45
C GLY A 171 -15.42 -1.65 -2.97
N GLN A 172 -16.30 -2.52 -3.46
CA GLN A 172 -16.47 -2.73 -4.90
C GLN A 172 -17.11 -1.53 -5.59
N PHE A 173 -17.97 -0.79 -4.88
CA PHE A 173 -18.75 0.32 -5.41
C PHE A 173 -18.37 1.63 -4.72
N GLY A 174 -17.18 2.14 -5.02
CA GLY A 174 -16.79 3.49 -4.64
C GLY A 174 -16.31 3.70 -3.21
N GLY A 175 -16.07 2.64 -2.47
CA GLY A 175 -15.51 2.74 -1.12
C GLY A 175 -16.49 2.36 -0.01
N ALA A 176 -15.99 2.26 1.21
CA ALA A 176 -16.74 1.95 2.43
C ALA A 176 -17.13 3.24 3.19
N GLY A 177 -17.39 4.31 2.45
CA GLY A 177 -17.84 5.59 3.00
C GLY A 177 -19.33 5.79 2.83
#